data_3848e74a4394d7462ae205e2cd884188
#
_entry.id   3848e74a4394d7462ae205e2cd884188
#
_cell.length_a   1.000
_cell.length_b   1.000
_cell.length_c   1.000
_cell.angle_alpha   90.00
_cell.angle_beta   90.00
_cell.angle_gamma   90.00
#
_symmetry.space_group_name_H-M   'P 1'
#
loop_
_entity.id
_entity.type
_entity.pdbx_description
1 polymer ?
#
loop_
_entity_poly.entity_id
_entity_poly.type
_entity_poly.pdbx_seq_one_letter_code
_entity_poly.pdbx_strand_id
1 'polypeptide(L)'
;ITFTPTIQGNFVVVVLIEEFDSNGNLVGSVMQDFQFEIIVCTNISPSAPTAGLVNFTGTAIQTGPFDIQSCEGDSVCFELEFLDNNPTDSIYINSNIAQLFPGATVVQNSFFSPATATFCFVVLPGSNPFSTISVNVNDNACPIMGTTSAAIGVTVISSTYAGQDISMCQGEPSQLSASGGNVFVWSIISGDPISVGNNFSCNNCANPIANPAFSTVYKVVSNLSGGC
;
A
#
# COMPACT_ATOMS: atom_id res chain seq x y z
N ILE A 1 12.16 28.03 -4.03
CA ILE A 1 12.66 29.16 -3.21
C ILE A 1 12.45 28.78 -1.76
N THR A 2 13.51 28.76 -0.97
CA THR A 2 13.46 28.48 0.47
C THR A 2 13.96 29.72 1.20
N PHE A 3 13.28 30.14 2.27
CA PHE A 3 13.74 31.23 3.12
C PHE A 3 13.43 30.90 4.59
N THR A 4 14.24 31.44 5.49
CA THR A 4 14.06 31.33 6.94
C THR A 4 13.81 32.72 7.49
N PRO A 5 12.56 33.04 7.90
CA PRO A 5 12.26 34.37 8.44
C PRO A 5 12.88 34.56 9.82
N THR A 6 13.40 35.76 10.06
CA THR A 6 14.01 36.14 11.36
C THR A 6 13.29 37.28 12.05
N ILE A 7 12.31 37.90 11.38
CA ILE A 7 11.57 39.06 11.86
C ILE A 7 10.07 38.79 11.72
N GLN A 8 9.29 39.11 12.75
CA GLN A 8 7.82 39.02 12.74
C GLN A 8 7.23 40.15 11.91
N GLY A 9 6.07 39.89 11.32
CA GLY A 9 5.28 40.86 10.57
C GLY A 9 4.67 40.30 9.29
N ASN A 10 4.01 41.16 8.56
CA ASN A 10 3.41 40.85 7.27
C ASN A 10 4.38 41.23 6.15
N PHE A 11 4.71 40.29 5.31
CA PHE A 11 5.65 40.45 4.21
C PHE A 11 4.97 40.05 2.89
N VAL A 12 5.26 40.80 1.84
CA VAL A 12 4.83 40.46 0.49
C VAL A 12 6.06 40.09 -0.32
N VAL A 13 6.04 38.93 -0.92
CA VAL A 13 7.06 38.48 -1.85
C VAL A 13 6.47 38.46 -3.24
N VAL A 14 7.08 39.18 -4.17
CA VAL A 14 6.68 39.23 -5.56
C VAL A 14 7.64 38.39 -6.39
N VAL A 15 7.11 37.45 -7.16
CA VAL A 15 7.86 36.63 -8.09
C VAL A 15 7.48 37.02 -9.51
N LEU A 16 8.44 37.49 -10.29
CA LEU A 16 8.29 37.70 -11.71
C LEU A 16 8.77 36.46 -12.44
N ILE A 17 7.91 35.88 -13.25
CA ILE A 17 8.22 34.77 -14.14
C ILE A 17 8.23 35.29 -15.55
N GLU A 18 9.34 35.13 -16.24
CA GLU A 18 9.53 35.56 -17.63
C GLU A 18 9.74 34.34 -18.52
N GLU A 19 9.07 34.33 -19.65
CA GLU A 19 9.18 33.29 -20.68
C GLU A 19 9.93 33.87 -21.89
N PHE A 20 10.92 33.14 -22.37
CA PHE A 20 11.72 33.53 -23.52
C PHE A 20 11.60 32.50 -24.64
N ASP A 21 11.60 32.96 -25.89
CA ASP A 21 11.67 32.09 -27.07
C ASP A 21 13.06 31.45 -27.24
N SER A 22 13.21 30.56 -28.22
CA SER A 22 14.47 29.90 -28.53
C SER A 22 15.61 30.85 -28.98
N ASN A 23 15.27 32.10 -29.32
CA ASN A 23 16.21 33.14 -29.73
C ASN A 23 16.56 34.10 -28.58
N GLY A 24 15.96 33.89 -27.40
CA GLY A 24 16.20 34.74 -26.23
C GLY A 24 15.31 36.00 -26.16
N ASN A 25 14.26 36.10 -26.96
CA ASN A 25 13.32 37.21 -26.87
C ASN A 25 12.25 36.93 -25.83
N LEU A 26 11.92 37.93 -25.01
CA LEU A 26 10.84 37.84 -24.03
C LEU A 26 9.50 37.72 -24.77
N VAL A 27 8.78 36.63 -24.54
CA VAL A 27 7.47 36.33 -25.16
C VAL A 27 6.30 36.45 -24.18
N GLY A 28 6.57 36.41 -22.88
CA GLY A 28 5.54 36.57 -21.85
C GLY A 28 6.14 36.83 -20.48
N SER A 29 5.36 37.48 -19.63
CA SER A 29 5.70 37.61 -18.21
C SER A 29 4.46 37.52 -17.34
N VAL A 30 4.57 36.90 -16.17
CA VAL A 30 3.55 36.83 -15.14
C VAL A 30 4.16 37.25 -13.82
N MET A 31 3.46 38.13 -13.12
CA MET A 31 3.83 38.53 -11.76
C MET A 31 2.86 37.86 -10.79
N GLN A 32 3.44 37.18 -9.80
CA GLN A 32 2.70 36.53 -8.72
C GLN A 32 3.18 37.11 -7.39
N ASP A 33 2.26 37.60 -6.58
CA ASP A 33 2.54 38.03 -5.21
C ASP A 33 2.04 37.01 -4.20
N PHE A 34 2.80 36.85 -3.11
CA PHE A 34 2.48 36.01 -1.98
C PHE A 34 2.60 36.86 -0.70
N GLN A 35 1.58 36.81 0.13
CA GLN A 35 1.61 37.42 1.44
C GLN A 35 1.98 36.35 2.48
N PHE A 36 2.96 36.66 3.32
CA PHE A 36 3.39 35.83 4.44
C PHE A 36 3.19 36.62 5.74
N GLU A 37 2.50 36.02 6.69
CA GLU A 37 2.44 36.51 8.06
C GLU A 37 3.44 35.72 8.90
N ILE A 38 4.47 36.37 9.42
CA ILE A 38 5.48 35.76 10.28
C ILE A 38 5.11 36.06 11.74
N ILE A 39 4.72 35.01 12.43
CA ILE A 39 4.29 35.07 13.85
C ILE A 39 5.25 34.28 14.74
N VAL A 40 5.22 34.52 16.03
CA VAL A 40 5.88 33.64 17.00
C VAL A 40 5.04 32.37 17.13
N CYS A 41 5.66 31.25 16.88
CA CYS A 41 5.07 29.95 17.13
C CYS A 41 5.96 29.20 18.12
N THR A 42 5.38 28.79 19.24
CA THR A 42 6.05 27.96 20.26
C THR A 42 5.65 26.50 20.14
N ASN A 43 4.70 26.21 19.26
CA ASN A 43 4.29 24.85 18.99
C ASN A 43 5.39 24.06 18.25
N ILE A 44 5.57 22.82 18.64
CA ILE A 44 6.43 21.83 17.98
C ILE A 44 5.49 20.76 17.42
N SER A 45 5.54 20.56 16.12
CA SER A 45 4.70 19.54 15.48
C SER A 45 4.94 18.15 16.09
N PRO A 46 3.91 17.30 16.13
CA PRO A 46 4.07 15.88 16.47
C PRO A 46 5.18 15.23 15.64
N SER A 47 5.97 14.38 16.25
CA SER A 47 7.05 13.67 15.56
C SER A 47 6.52 12.43 14.85
N ALA A 48 7.10 12.10 13.71
CA ALA A 48 6.82 10.86 13.01
C ALA A 48 7.22 9.64 13.87
N PRO A 49 6.52 8.48 13.73
CA PRO A 49 6.86 7.28 14.48
C PRO A 49 8.29 6.82 14.17
N THR A 50 9.10 6.63 15.19
CA THR A 50 10.49 6.15 15.04
C THR A 50 10.61 4.63 15.23
N ALA A 51 9.67 4.04 15.97
CA ALA A 51 9.65 2.59 16.24
C ALA A 51 9.11 1.75 15.06
N GLY A 52 8.49 2.39 14.05
CA GLY A 52 7.79 1.68 12.98
C GLY A 52 6.42 1.18 13.42
N LEU A 53 5.98 0.09 12.80
CA LEU A 53 4.74 -0.59 13.16
C LEU A 53 4.98 -1.40 14.45
N VAL A 54 4.16 -1.17 15.47
CA VAL A 54 4.21 -1.91 16.74
C VAL A 54 2.93 -2.74 16.89
N ASN A 55 2.95 -3.72 17.80
CA ASN A 55 1.82 -4.62 18.05
C ASN A 55 1.25 -5.25 16.75
N PHE A 56 2.15 -5.61 15.83
CA PHE A 56 1.79 -6.19 14.55
C PHE A 56 1.20 -7.59 14.75
N THR A 57 -0.02 -7.82 14.23
CA THR A 57 -0.76 -9.07 14.33
C THR A 57 -1.50 -9.37 13.03
N GLY A 58 -1.87 -10.63 12.85
CA GLY A 58 -2.56 -11.12 11.66
C GLY A 58 -1.75 -12.17 10.92
N THR A 59 -2.04 -12.39 9.64
CA THR A 59 -1.42 -13.43 8.81
C THR A 59 -0.36 -12.87 7.87
N ALA A 60 -0.32 -11.55 7.65
CA ALA A 60 0.70 -10.87 6.85
C ALA A 60 2.06 -10.79 7.57
N ILE A 61 3.09 -10.40 6.84
CA ILE A 61 4.47 -10.32 7.31
C ILE A 61 4.92 -8.86 7.32
N GLN A 62 5.47 -8.40 8.43
CA GLN A 62 6.18 -7.14 8.50
C GLN A 62 7.59 -7.33 7.93
N THR A 63 7.92 -6.64 6.81
CA THR A 63 9.20 -6.77 6.11
C THR A 63 10.17 -5.63 6.38
N GLY A 64 9.67 -4.55 6.97
CA GLY A 64 10.45 -3.38 7.36
C GLY A 64 9.77 -2.61 8.48
N PRO A 65 10.37 -1.54 9.00
CA PRO A 65 9.74 -0.74 10.05
C PRO A 65 8.37 -0.19 9.64
N PHE A 66 8.17 0.11 8.36
CA PHE A 66 6.93 0.63 7.77
C PHE A 66 6.49 -0.15 6.52
N ASP A 67 6.93 -1.40 6.37
CA ASP A 67 6.62 -2.19 5.19
C ASP A 67 5.93 -3.50 5.58
N ILE A 68 4.86 -3.80 4.86
CA ILE A 68 4.02 -4.98 5.04
C ILE A 68 3.99 -5.76 3.73
N GLN A 69 4.19 -7.05 3.81
CA GLN A 69 3.93 -8.00 2.73
C GLN A 69 2.74 -8.87 3.13
N SER A 70 1.74 -8.95 2.27
CA SER A 70 0.47 -9.60 2.56
C SER A 70 -0.01 -10.42 1.38
N CYS A 71 -0.70 -11.51 1.65
CA CYS A 71 -1.42 -12.27 0.64
C CYS A 71 -2.87 -11.77 0.54
N GLU A 72 -3.52 -12.03 -0.60
CA GLU A 72 -4.96 -11.86 -0.69
C GLU A 72 -5.66 -12.76 0.35
N GLY A 73 -6.60 -12.20 1.10
CA GLY A 73 -7.30 -12.86 2.20
C GLY A 73 -6.66 -12.66 3.58
N ASP A 74 -5.44 -12.12 3.65
CA ASP A 74 -4.80 -11.85 4.93
C ASP A 74 -5.50 -10.74 5.70
N SER A 75 -5.51 -10.90 7.02
CA SER A 75 -5.87 -9.85 7.97
C SER A 75 -4.61 -9.26 8.59
N VAL A 76 -4.62 -7.96 8.78
CA VAL A 76 -3.49 -7.21 9.32
C VAL A 76 -4.00 -6.22 10.36
N CYS A 77 -3.38 -6.21 11.54
CA CYS A 77 -3.53 -5.14 12.50
C CYS A 77 -2.15 -4.69 13.00
N PHE A 78 -1.99 -3.39 13.20
CA PHE A 78 -0.80 -2.79 13.78
C PHE A 78 -1.13 -1.50 14.50
N GLU A 79 -0.22 -1.00 15.31
CA GLU A 79 -0.32 0.31 15.96
C GLU A 79 0.81 1.23 15.52
N LEU A 80 0.51 2.53 15.51
CA LEU A 80 1.49 3.60 15.38
C LEU A 80 1.42 4.49 16.63
N GLU A 81 2.60 4.94 17.07
CA GLU A 81 2.77 5.85 18.18
C GLU A 81 3.37 7.16 17.69
N PHE A 82 2.74 8.27 18.06
CA PHE A 82 3.19 9.64 17.75
C PHE A 82 3.48 10.38 19.05
N LEU A 83 4.65 11.01 19.10
CA LEU A 83 5.08 11.80 20.23
C LEU A 83 4.94 13.29 19.95
N ASP A 84 4.55 14.05 20.95
CA ASP A 84 4.54 15.50 20.92
C ASP A 84 5.29 16.06 22.13
N ASN A 85 6.12 17.06 21.89
CA ASN A 85 6.84 17.74 22.96
C ASN A 85 5.95 18.72 23.76
N ASN A 86 4.74 18.98 23.26
CA ASN A 86 3.71 19.76 23.94
C ASN A 86 2.69 18.79 24.57
N PRO A 87 2.88 18.33 25.81
CA PRO A 87 2.12 17.19 26.36
C PRO A 87 0.64 17.51 26.65
N THR A 88 0.25 18.77 26.58
CA THR A 88 -1.14 19.22 26.75
C THR A 88 -1.92 19.27 25.45
N ASP A 89 -1.24 19.17 24.32
CA ASP A 89 -1.89 19.23 23.01
C ASP A 89 -2.57 17.92 22.70
N SER A 90 -3.75 18.03 22.09
CA SER A 90 -4.48 16.88 21.61
C SER A 90 -4.03 16.56 20.18
N ILE A 91 -3.70 15.30 19.93
CA ILE A 91 -3.23 14.80 18.65
C ILE A 91 -4.37 14.08 17.95
N TYR A 92 -4.59 14.37 16.68
CA TYR A 92 -5.61 13.73 15.85
C TYR A 92 -4.95 12.98 14.69
N ILE A 93 -5.35 11.73 14.51
CA ILE A 93 -4.76 10.80 13.54
C ILE A 93 -5.80 10.46 12.47
N ASN A 94 -5.47 10.71 11.21
CA ASN A 94 -6.30 10.42 10.04
C ASN A 94 -5.52 9.57 9.04
N SER A 95 -6.22 8.74 8.26
CA SER A 95 -5.60 7.87 7.27
C SER A 95 -6.49 7.64 6.05
N ASN A 96 -5.86 7.34 4.92
CA ASN A 96 -6.53 6.91 3.69
C ASN A 96 -6.78 5.39 3.64
N ILE A 97 -6.53 4.64 4.71
CA ILE A 97 -6.54 3.16 4.72
C ILE A 97 -7.89 2.58 4.23
N ALA A 98 -9.01 3.19 4.63
CA ALA A 98 -10.35 2.72 4.22
C ALA A 98 -10.63 2.92 2.71
N GLN A 99 -9.90 3.81 2.05
CA GLN A 99 -9.98 4.03 0.60
C GLN A 99 -9.19 2.95 -0.16
N LEU A 100 -8.09 2.47 0.45
CA LEU A 100 -7.23 1.45 -0.13
C LEU A 100 -7.76 0.03 0.13
N PHE A 101 -8.23 -0.19 1.35
CA PHE A 101 -8.73 -1.48 1.83
C PHE A 101 -10.15 -1.30 2.38
N PRO A 102 -11.19 -1.56 1.56
CA PRO A 102 -12.59 -1.43 1.99
C PRO A 102 -12.88 -2.27 3.25
N GLY A 103 -13.51 -1.66 4.24
CA GLY A 103 -13.76 -2.28 5.53
C GLY A 103 -12.63 -2.11 6.56
N ALA A 104 -11.53 -1.43 6.19
CA ALA A 104 -10.48 -1.11 7.15
C ALA A 104 -10.97 -0.16 8.26
N THR A 105 -10.40 -0.31 9.43
CA THR A 105 -10.73 0.49 10.61
C THR A 105 -9.50 1.18 11.17
N VAL A 106 -9.70 2.39 11.69
CA VAL A 106 -8.72 3.13 12.48
C VAL A 106 -9.36 3.47 13.81
N VAL A 107 -8.74 3.03 14.89
CA VAL A 107 -9.19 3.32 16.25
C VAL A 107 -8.08 4.07 16.96
N GLN A 108 -8.32 5.34 17.26
CA GLN A 108 -7.39 6.12 18.07
C GLN A 108 -7.57 5.78 19.55
N ASN A 109 -6.52 5.25 20.17
CA ASN A 109 -6.53 4.75 21.54
C ASN A 109 -6.16 5.83 22.58
N SER A 110 -5.30 6.77 22.17
CA SER A 110 -4.86 7.92 22.99
C SER A 110 -4.81 9.18 22.14
N PHE A 111 -5.26 10.30 22.70
CA PHE A 111 -5.23 11.61 22.07
C PHE A 111 -4.10 12.50 22.58
N PHE A 112 -3.37 12.09 23.61
CA PHE A 112 -2.25 12.84 24.18
C PHE A 112 -0.94 12.08 23.99
N SER A 113 0.16 12.81 24.00
CA SER A 113 1.50 12.22 23.82
C SER A 113 1.86 11.23 24.94
N PRO A 114 2.19 9.96 24.61
CA PRO A 114 2.19 9.34 23.30
C PRO A 114 0.77 9.05 22.76
N ALA A 115 0.45 9.60 21.59
CA ALA A 115 -0.81 9.31 20.92
C ALA A 115 -0.68 8.03 20.11
N THR A 116 -1.63 7.11 20.30
CA THR A 116 -1.60 5.81 19.62
C THR A 116 -2.89 5.55 18.85
N ALA A 117 -2.75 4.89 17.70
CA ALA A 117 -3.88 4.41 16.93
C ALA A 117 -3.63 3.01 16.39
N THR A 118 -4.66 2.18 16.44
CA THR A 118 -4.69 0.84 15.87
C THR A 118 -5.34 0.88 14.49
N PHE A 119 -4.67 0.28 13.52
CA PHE A 119 -5.09 0.15 12.13
C PHE A 119 -5.33 -1.32 11.83
N CYS A 120 -6.52 -1.67 11.34
CA CYS A 120 -6.83 -3.04 10.94
C CYS A 120 -7.46 -3.06 9.55
N PHE A 121 -7.06 -4.01 8.70
CA PHE A 121 -7.61 -4.22 7.37
C PHE A 121 -7.51 -5.67 6.94
N VAL A 122 -8.26 -6.02 5.89
CA VAL A 122 -8.18 -7.30 5.19
C VAL A 122 -7.82 -7.01 3.73
N VAL A 123 -6.89 -7.77 3.19
CA VAL A 123 -6.51 -7.67 1.78
C VAL A 123 -7.50 -8.47 0.95
N LEU A 124 -8.34 -7.77 0.20
CA LEU A 124 -9.35 -8.40 -0.65
C LEU A 124 -8.73 -8.90 -1.97
N PRO A 125 -9.32 -9.95 -2.59
CA PRO A 125 -8.93 -10.38 -3.92
C PRO A 125 -9.01 -9.23 -4.93
N GLY A 126 -7.96 -9.08 -5.76
CA GLY A 126 -7.86 -7.98 -6.72
C GLY A 126 -7.38 -6.65 -6.14
N SER A 127 -6.91 -6.63 -4.90
CA SER A 127 -6.23 -5.45 -4.33
C SER A 127 -4.99 -5.07 -5.16
N ASN A 128 -4.65 -3.77 -5.17
CA ASN A 128 -3.46 -3.31 -5.88
C ASN A 128 -2.19 -3.98 -5.35
N PRO A 129 -1.27 -4.41 -6.23
CA PRO A 129 0.00 -5.06 -5.82
C PRO A 129 0.87 -4.18 -4.92
N PHE A 130 0.75 -2.86 -5.06
CA PHE A 130 1.43 -1.89 -4.20
C PHE A 130 0.45 -0.80 -3.77
N SER A 131 0.40 -0.56 -2.49
CA SER A 131 -0.41 0.50 -1.88
C SER A 131 0.42 1.23 -0.84
N THR A 132 0.18 2.52 -0.67
CA THR A 132 0.79 3.30 0.40
C THR A 132 -0.31 3.84 1.31
N ILE A 133 -0.33 3.36 2.54
CA ILE A 133 -1.20 3.92 3.58
C ILE A 133 -0.52 5.20 4.06
N SER A 134 -1.20 6.33 3.87
CA SER A 134 -0.78 7.62 4.41
C SER A 134 -1.51 7.87 5.72
N VAL A 135 -0.74 8.19 6.76
CA VAL A 135 -1.26 8.58 8.06
C VAL A 135 -0.86 10.03 8.29
N ASN A 136 -1.85 10.90 8.42
CA ASN A 136 -1.68 12.32 8.67
C ASN A 136 -2.06 12.61 10.12
N VAL A 137 -1.22 13.34 10.79
CA VAL A 137 -1.34 13.66 12.20
C VAL A 137 -1.23 15.15 12.41
N ASN A 138 -2.13 15.69 13.19
CA ASN A 138 -2.10 17.10 13.57
C ASN A 138 -2.41 17.25 15.06
N ASP A 139 -1.81 18.24 15.67
CA ASP A 139 -2.16 18.70 17.02
C ASP A 139 -3.29 19.75 16.96
N ASN A 140 -3.74 20.22 18.12
CA ASN A 140 -4.73 21.29 18.26
C ASN A 140 -4.11 22.62 18.69
N ALA A 141 -2.81 22.79 18.52
CA ALA A 141 -2.10 23.97 19.00
C ALA A 141 -2.52 25.26 18.26
N CYS A 142 -2.39 26.36 18.95
CA CYS A 142 -2.61 27.69 18.43
C CYS A 142 -1.33 28.53 18.59
N PRO A 143 -1.03 29.44 17.70
CA PRO A 143 -1.83 29.92 16.55
C PRO A 143 -1.72 29.08 15.28
N ILE A 144 -0.81 28.10 15.23
CA ILE A 144 -0.60 27.22 14.07
C ILE A 144 -0.55 25.79 14.57
N MET A 145 -1.40 24.95 13.99
CA MET A 145 -1.36 23.50 14.20
C MET A 145 -0.06 22.92 13.65
N GLY A 146 0.56 22.06 14.43
CA GLY A 146 1.65 21.22 13.98
C GLY A 146 1.09 20.03 13.19
N THR A 147 1.79 19.67 12.13
CA THR A 147 1.41 18.51 11.30
C THR A 147 2.59 17.63 11.02
N THR A 148 2.35 16.32 10.98
CA THR A 148 3.32 15.33 10.52
C THR A 148 2.61 14.21 9.75
N SER A 149 3.38 13.38 9.05
CA SER A 149 2.82 12.24 8.33
C SER A 149 3.74 11.03 8.41
N ALA A 150 3.14 9.85 8.32
CA ALA A 150 3.84 8.59 8.12
C ALA A 150 3.27 7.88 6.90
N ALA A 151 4.13 7.12 6.21
CA ALA A 151 3.76 6.33 5.05
C ALA A 151 4.09 4.86 5.32
N ILE A 152 3.14 3.97 5.09
CA ILE A 152 3.30 2.54 5.26
C ILE A 152 3.13 1.87 3.90
N GLY A 153 4.16 1.18 3.44
CA GLY A 153 4.16 0.40 2.21
C GLY A 153 3.44 -0.94 2.41
N VAL A 154 2.49 -1.26 1.55
CA VAL A 154 1.83 -2.57 1.52
C VAL A 154 2.06 -3.19 0.16
N THR A 155 2.78 -4.33 0.15
CA THR A 155 2.97 -5.18 -1.03
C THR A 155 2.01 -6.35 -0.95
N VAL A 156 1.10 -6.46 -1.91
CA VAL A 156 0.15 -7.57 -2.00
C VAL A 156 0.66 -8.61 -2.97
N ILE A 157 0.75 -9.85 -2.51
CA ILE A 157 1.07 -11.01 -3.33
C ILE A 157 -0.24 -11.70 -3.68
N SER A 158 -0.54 -11.84 -4.97
CA SER A 158 -1.73 -12.58 -5.42
C SER A 158 -1.57 -14.05 -5.07
N SER A 159 -2.61 -14.65 -4.53
CA SER A 159 -2.64 -16.10 -4.26
C SER A 159 -2.57 -16.92 -5.56
N THR A 160 -2.06 -18.16 -5.48
CA THR A 160 -2.11 -19.08 -6.60
C THR A 160 -3.56 -19.43 -6.92
N TYR A 161 -3.96 -19.23 -8.17
CA TYR A 161 -5.30 -19.55 -8.68
C TYR A 161 -5.19 -20.56 -9.82
N ALA A 162 -5.97 -21.64 -9.75
CA ALA A 162 -5.94 -22.75 -10.71
C ALA A 162 -6.90 -22.58 -11.89
N GLY A 163 -7.60 -21.44 -11.99
CA GLY A 163 -8.67 -21.26 -12.96
C GLY A 163 -10.02 -21.83 -12.47
N GLN A 164 -11.03 -21.72 -13.31
CA GLN A 164 -12.36 -22.29 -13.06
C GLN A 164 -12.43 -23.76 -13.50
N ASP A 165 -13.37 -24.48 -12.91
CA ASP A 165 -13.68 -25.83 -13.35
C ASP A 165 -14.15 -25.85 -14.80
N ILE A 166 -13.64 -26.81 -15.59
CA ILE A 166 -13.90 -26.92 -17.02
C ILE A 166 -14.69 -28.19 -17.29
N SER A 167 -15.80 -28.04 -18.02
CA SER A 167 -16.54 -29.16 -18.61
C SER A 167 -16.12 -29.36 -20.04
N MET A 168 -15.73 -30.58 -20.40
CA MET A 168 -15.21 -30.92 -21.74
C MET A 168 -15.80 -32.22 -22.25
N CYS A 169 -15.78 -32.39 -23.57
CA CYS A 169 -16.13 -33.68 -24.17
C CYS A 169 -14.98 -34.69 -24.06
N GLN A 170 -15.28 -35.93 -23.86
CA GLN A 170 -14.27 -36.98 -23.80
C GLN A 170 -13.43 -37.03 -25.09
N GLY A 171 -12.11 -37.00 -24.93
CA GLY A 171 -11.17 -37.02 -26.05
C GLY A 171 -10.83 -35.64 -26.63
N GLU A 172 -11.51 -34.56 -26.18
CA GLU A 172 -11.17 -33.20 -26.61
C GLU A 172 -10.20 -32.56 -25.58
N PRO A 173 -9.12 -31.94 -26.07
CA PRO A 173 -8.20 -31.24 -25.18
C PRO A 173 -8.79 -29.92 -24.67
N SER A 174 -8.48 -29.55 -23.45
CA SER A 174 -8.82 -28.23 -22.86
C SER A 174 -7.62 -27.57 -22.21
N GLN A 175 -7.56 -26.26 -22.30
CA GLN A 175 -6.49 -25.49 -21.68
C GLN A 175 -6.87 -25.14 -20.24
N LEU A 176 -6.02 -25.56 -19.30
CA LEU A 176 -6.07 -25.09 -17.93
C LEU A 176 -5.33 -23.74 -17.82
N SER A 177 -5.61 -22.97 -16.79
CA SER A 177 -4.98 -21.67 -16.58
C SER A 177 -4.69 -21.47 -15.12
N ALA A 178 -3.41 -21.28 -14.77
CA ALA A 178 -3.00 -20.88 -13.44
C ALA A 178 -2.42 -19.48 -13.46
N SER A 179 -2.64 -18.74 -12.37
CA SER A 179 -2.10 -17.40 -12.14
C SER A 179 -1.60 -17.26 -10.70
N GLY A 180 -1.00 -16.11 -10.36
CA GLY A 180 -0.52 -15.86 -9.01
C GLY A 180 0.83 -16.53 -8.71
N GLY A 181 1.76 -16.56 -9.68
CA GLY A 181 3.11 -17.09 -9.49
C GLY A 181 3.97 -17.02 -10.73
N ASN A 182 5.26 -17.31 -10.59
CA ASN A 182 6.23 -17.33 -11.69
C ASN A 182 6.60 -18.76 -12.13
N VAL A 183 6.50 -19.72 -11.22
CA VAL A 183 6.76 -21.14 -11.48
C VAL A 183 5.57 -21.92 -10.97
N PHE A 184 5.04 -22.80 -11.79
CA PHE A 184 3.87 -23.63 -11.49
C PHE A 184 4.26 -25.10 -11.52
N VAL A 185 3.68 -25.89 -10.61
CA VAL A 185 3.82 -27.35 -10.62
C VAL A 185 2.44 -27.96 -10.50
N TRP A 186 2.01 -28.64 -11.59
CA TRP A 186 0.75 -29.37 -11.63
C TRP A 186 0.94 -30.80 -11.17
N SER A 187 -0.01 -31.25 -10.40
CA SER A 187 -0.12 -32.62 -9.89
C SER A 187 -1.58 -33.05 -9.90
N ILE A 188 -1.82 -34.32 -9.68
CA ILE A 188 -3.17 -34.88 -9.59
C ILE A 188 -3.58 -35.07 -8.15
N ILE A 189 -4.86 -34.77 -7.85
CA ILE A 189 -5.51 -35.16 -6.60
C ILE A 189 -6.28 -36.46 -6.81
N SER A 190 -7.06 -36.55 -7.90
CA SER A 190 -7.84 -37.72 -8.28
C SER A 190 -8.13 -37.74 -9.77
N GLY A 191 -8.33 -38.90 -10.35
CA GLY A 191 -8.68 -39.06 -11.76
C GLY A 191 -7.55 -39.63 -12.60
N ASP A 192 -7.40 -39.15 -13.84
CA ASP A 192 -6.43 -39.68 -14.83
C ASP A 192 -5.02 -39.16 -14.50
N PRO A 193 -4.00 -40.07 -14.32
CA PRO A 193 -2.64 -39.65 -13.99
C PRO A 193 -2.03 -38.75 -15.07
N ILE A 194 -1.31 -37.70 -14.64
CA ILE A 194 -0.60 -36.81 -15.56
C ILE A 194 0.50 -37.58 -16.30
N SER A 195 0.44 -37.58 -17.61
CA SER A 195 1.48 -38.08 -18.51
C SER A 195 1.86 -36.96 -19.48
N VAL A 196 2.98 -36.27 -19.16
CA VAL A 196 3.46 -35.15 -19.97
C VAL A 196 3.83 -35.59 -21.38
N GLY A 197 3.35 -34.86 -22.37
CA GLY A 197 3.51 -35.19 -23.78
C GLY A 197 2.45 -36.17 -24.32
N ASN A 198 1.53 -36.68 -23.49
CA ASN A 198 0.43 -37.56 -23.88
C ASN A 198 -0.93 -36.91 -23.54
N ASN A 199 -1.38 -36.99 -22.27
CA ASN A 199 -2.64 -36.37 -21.83
C ASN A 199 -2.45 -35.03 -21.15
N PHE A 200 -1.22 -34.52 -21.05
CA PHE A 200 -0.87 -33.25 -20.41
C PHE A 200 0.33 -32.61 -21.10
N SER A 201 0.23 -31.37 -21.55
CA SER A 201 1.28 -30.76 -22.37
C SER A 201 2.55 -30.42 -21.58
N CYS A 202 2.40 -29.91 -20.35
CA CYS A 202 3.51 -29.54 -19.46
C CYS A 202 3.00 -29.48 -18.02
N ASN A 203 3.74 -30.04 -17.08
CA ASN A 203 3.38 -29.96 -15.66
C ASN A 203 4.05 -28.82 -14.88
N ASN A 204 4.86 -28.00 -15.57
CA ASN A 204 5.61 -26.89 -14.98
C ASN A 204 5.33 -25.53 -15.67
N CYS A 205 4.20 -25.41 -16.34
CA CYS A 205 3.78 -24.18 -17.04
C CYS A 205 2.48 -23.62 -16.45
N ALA A 206 2.20 -22.35 -16.72
CA ALA A 206 0.98 -21.69 -16.24
C ALA A 206 -0.30 -22.23 -16.93
N ASN A 207 -0.21 -22.55 -18.22
CA ASN A 207 -1.36 -22.85 -19.06
C ASN A 207 -1.18 -24.20 -19.79
N PRO A 208 -1.20 -25.35 -19.08
CA PRO A 208 -1.11 -26.64 -19.74
C PRO A 208 -2.40 -26.97 -20.52
N ILE A 209 -2.26 -27.77 -21.57
CA ILE A 209 -3.37 -28.42 -22.27
C ILE A 209 -3.53 -29.80 -21.63
N ALA A 210 -4.74 -30.10 -21.13
CA ALA A 210 -5.10 -31.38 -20.53
C ALA A 210 -6.12 -32.11 -21.41
N ASN A 211 -5.96 -33.42 -21.53
CA ASN A 211 -6.88 -34.32 -22.23
C ASN A 211 -7.08 -35.61 -21.40
N PRO A 212 -7.71 -35.51 -20.20
CA PRO A 212 -7.93 -36.66 -19.37
C PRO A 212 -8.99 -37.61 -19.93
N ALA A 213 -8.82 -38.90 -19.74
CA ALA A 213 -9.76 -39.92 -20.20
C ALA A 213 -11.08 -39.93 -19.40
N PHE A 214 -11.08 -39.39 -18.19
CA PHE A 214 -12.23 -39.28 -17.28
C PHE A 214 -12.08 -38.10 -16.34
N SER A 215 -13.14 -37.81 -15.57
CA SER A 215 -13.16 -36.65 -14.64
C SER A 215 -11.94 -36.65 -13.72
N THR A 216 -11.22 -35.55 -13.72
CA THR A 216 -9.90 -35.45 -13.08
C THR A 216 -9.82 -34.14 -12.27
N VAL A 217 -9.29 -34.23 -11.08
CA VAL A 217 -9.01 -33.09 -10.19
C VAL A 217 -7.51 -32.85 -10.17
N TYR A 218 -7.10 -31.70 -10.69
CA TYR A 218 -5.72 -31.25 -10.66
C TYR A 218 -5.45 -30.34 -9.46
N LYS A 219 -4.21 -30.33 -9.02
CA LYS A 219 -3.66 -29.38 -8.05
C LYS A 219 -2.51 -28.63 -8.70
N VAL A 220 -2.51 -27.34 -8.60
CA VAL A 220 -1.36 -26.51 -8.96
C VAL A 220 -0.75 -25.89 -7.71
N VAL A 221 0.57 -25.88 -7.66
CA VAL A 221 1.35 -25.17 -6.64
C VAL A 221 2.25 -24.19 -7.38
N SER A 222 2.35 -22.98 -6.90
CA SER A 222 3.33 -22.01 -7.40
C SER A 222 4.39 -21.74 -6.34
N ASN A 223 5.62 -21.39 -6.79
CA ASN A 223 6.63 -20.85 -5.90
C ASN A 223 6.46 -19.32 -5.84
N LEU A 224 5.53 -18.84 -5.04
CA LEU A 224 5.54 -17.44 -4.67
C LEU A 224 6.68 -17.24 -3.66
N SER A 225 7.60 -16.34 -3.97
CA SER A 225 8.52 -15.82 -2.98
C SER A 225 7.70 -14.94 -2.04
N GLY A 226 7.21 -15.50 -0.93
CA GLY A 226 6.41 -14.78 0.04
C GLY A 226 5.40 -15.63 0.80
N GLY A 227 5.24 -16.91 0.46
CA GLY A 227 4.48 -17.83 1.29
C GLY A 227 2.95 -17.80 1.15
N CYS A 228 2.37 -17.16 0.05
CA CYS A 228 0.95 -17.34 -0.32
C CYS A 228 0.74 -18.72 -1.02
#